data_d2ce11c75120a40344855d1e97a013cb
#
_entry.id   d2ce11c75120a40344855d1e97a013cb
#
_cell.length_a   1.000
_cell.length_b   1.000
_cell.length_c   1.000
_cell.angle_alpha   90.00
_cell.angle_beta   90.00
_cell.angle_gamma   90.00
#
_symmetry.space_group_name_H-M   'P 1'
#
loop_
_entity.id
_entity.type
_entity.pdbx_description
1 polymer ?
#
loop_
_entity_poly.entity_id
_entity_poly.type
_entity_poly.pdbx_seq_one_letter_code
_entity_poly.pdbx_strand_id
1 'polypeptide(L)'
;MKKRTNKQLLISITVMLSLVIIVIGGKVYMDKREERKAQELLAVEKQSVQILKNTFADIAEVKFERSAKNDMTGSYGLFVTMKNTKGQSVYFSYGFWKENDDIGDYGLENEEVQKVGITNEKIKIIYTNGEEEIL
;
A
#
# COMPACT_ATOMS: atom_id res chain seq x y z
N MET A 1 -32.02 17.75 -38.54
CA MET A 1 -31.22 18.44 -37.52
C MET A 1 -30.93 17.57 -36.28
N LYS A 2 -31.90 16.87 -35.75
CA LYS A 2 -31.63 15.95 -34.60
C LYS A 2 -30.60 14.88 -34.89
N LYS A 3 -30.54 14.36 -36.11
CA LYS A 3 -29.54 13.36 -36.52
C LYS A 3 -28.11 13.91 -36.55
N ARG A 4 -27.94 15.20 -36.90
CA ARG A 4 -26.63 15.86 -36.94
C ARG A 4 -26.06 16.09 -35.55
N THR A 5 -26.89 16.47 -34.57
CA THR A 5 -26.50 16.68 -33.19
C THR A 5 -26.10 15.38 -32.52
N ASN A 6 -26.86 14.31 -32.75
CA ASN A 6 -26.55 12.98 -32.20
C ASN A 6 -25.26 12.40 -32.80
N LYS A 7 -25.00 12.68 -34.10
CA LYS A 7 -23.78 12.23 -34.76
C LYS A 7 -22.53 12.93 -34.23
N GLN A 8 -22.61 14.22 -33.95
CA GLN A 8 -21.53 14.98 -33.34
C GLN A 8 -21.28 14.57 -31.89
N LEU A 9 -22.31 14.30 -31.11
CA LEU A 9 -22.19 13.78 -29.76
C LEU A 9 -21.53 12.39 -29.74
N LEU A 10 -21.92 11.49 -30.65
CA LEU A 10 -21.32 10.17 -30.77
C LEU A 10 -19.84 10.23 -31.14
N ILE A 11 -19.48 11.10 -32.10
CA ILE A 11 -18.08 11.30 -32.50
C ILE A 11 -17.27 11.86 -31.34
N SER A 12 -17.81 12.85 -30.61
CA SER A 12 -17.16 13.45 -29.45
C SER A 12 -16.91 12.44 -28.33
N ILE A 13 -17.90 11.61 -28.01
CA ILE A 13 -17.79 10.53 -27.00
C ILE A 13 -16.77 9.49 -27.45
N THR A 14 -16.79 9.08 -28.72
CA THR A 14 -15.84 8.10 -29.27
C THR A 14 -14.40 8.62 -29.20
N VAL A 15 -14.18 9.88 -29.54
CA VAL A 15 -12.84 10.51 -29.46
C VAL A 15 -12.36 10.57 -28.02
N MET A 16 -13.19 10.93 -27.07
CA MET A 16 -12.82 10.97 -25.65
C MET A 16 -12.51 9.56 -25.11
N LEU A 17 -13.31 8.57 -25.45
CA LEU A 17 -13.05 7.17 -25.05
C LEU A 17 -11.74 6.66 -25.66
N SER A 18 -11.46 6.98 -26.93
CA SER A 18 -10.21 6.59 -27.59
C SER A 18 -9.00 7.23 -26.90
N LEU A 19 -9.07 8.49 -26.51
CA LEU A 19 -7.99 9.17 -25.78
C LEU A 19 -7.75 8.54 -24.41
N VAL A 20 -8.79 8.20 -23.69
CA VAL A 20 -8.68 7.52 -22.38
C VAL A 20 -8.04 6.15 -22.55
N ILE A 21 -8.45 5.37 -23.56
CA ILE A 21 -7.87 4.05 -23.85
C ILE A 21 -6.38 4.17 -24.21
N ILE A 22 -6.00 5.16 -25.01
CA ILE A 22 -4.61 5.39 -25.39
C ILE A 22 -3.75 5.74 -24.16
N VAL A 23 -4.23 6.58 -23.28
CA VAL A 23 -3.52 6.96 -22.06
C VAL A 23 -3.36 5.74 -21.12
N ILE A 24 -4.43 4.99 -20.90
CA ILE A 24 -4.40 3.77 -20.07
C ILE A 24 -3.55 2.69 -20.73
N GLY A 25 -3.75 2.44 -22.03
CA GLY A 25 -3.00 1.44 -22.80
C GLY A 25 -1.52 1.78 -22.89
N GLY A 26 -1.16 3.03 -23.14
CA GLY A 26 0.23 3.49 -23.18
C GLY A 26 0.92 3.36 -21.82
N LYS A 27 0.23 3.73 -20.75
CA LYS A 27 0.74 3.58 -19.39
C LYS A 27 0.96 2.11 -19.02
N VAL A 28 -0.01 1.25 -19.30
CA VAL A 28 0.10 -0.20 -19.05
C VAL A 28 1.25 -0.80 -19.85
N TYR A 29 1.43 -0.40 -21.10
CA TYR A 29 2.49 -0.92 -21.97
C TYR A 29 3.88 -0.47 -21.52
N MET A 30 4.05 0.80 -21.13
CA MET A 30 5.33 1.35 -20.75
C MET A 30 5.75 0.98 -19.32
N ASP A 31 4.79 0.85 -18.41
CA ASP A 31 5.04 0.67 -16.97
C ASP A 31 4.69 -0.73 -16.45
N LYS A 32 4.54 -1.70 -17.32
CA LYS A 32 4.12 -3.05 -16.93
C LYS A 32 5.05 -3.71 -15.89
N ARG A 33 6.34 -3.39 -15.94
CA ARG A 33 7.34 -3.84 -14.97
C ARG A 33 7.22 -3.12 -13.64
N GLU A 34 7.03 -1.81 -13.67
CA GLU A 34 6.87 -0.97 -12.49
C GLU A 34 5.53 -1.24 -11.81
N GLU A 35 4.48 -1.47 -12.59
CA GLU A 35 3.16 -1.83 -12.07
C GLU A 35 3.19 -3.16 -11.32
N ARG A 36 3.88 -4.17 -11.83
CA ARG A 36 4.07 -5.44 -11.12
C ARG A 36 4.81 -5.25 -9.80
N LYS A 37 5.89 -4.45 -9.81
CA LYS A 37 6.65 -4.13 -8.61
C LYS A 37 5.80 -3.39 -7.59
N ALA A 38 4.99 -2.43 -8.03
CA ALA A 38 4.09 -1.69 -7.17
C ALA A 38 3.03 -2.59 -6.55
N GLN A 39 2.42 -3.47 -7.33
CA GLN A 39 1.44 -4.45 -6.84
C GLN A 39 2.08 -5.44 -5.87
N GLU A 40 3.29 -5.89 -6.14
CA GLU A 40 4.04 -6.76 -5.24
C GLU A 40 4.33 -6.08 -3.91
N LEU A 41 4.73 -4.81 -3.93
CA LEU A 41 4.96 -4.02 -2.72
C LEU A 41 3.66 -3.88 -1.89
N LEU A 42 2.54 -3.59 -2.55
CA LEU A 42 1.24 -3.49 -1.86
C LEU A 42 0.85 -4.83 -1.21
N ALA A 43 1.07 -5.93 -1.90
CA ALA A 43 0.82 -7.26 -1.36
C ALA A 43 1.69 -7.55 -0.14
N VAL A 44 2.95 -7.15 -0.17
CA VAL A 44 3.89 -7.28 0.95
C VAL A 44 3.48 -6.40 2.12
N GLU A 45 3.09 -5.15 1.86
CA GLU A 45 2.59 -4.25 2.90
C GLU A 45 1.38 -4.87 3.60
N LYS A 46 0.42 -5.37 2.84
CA LYS A 46 -0.78 -6.03 3.39
C LYS A 46 -0.43 -7.28 4.21
N GLN A 47 0.47 -8.11 3.72
CA GLN A 47 0.94 -9.31 4.43
C GLN A 47 1.62 -8.94 5.74
N SER A 48 2.46 -7.91 5.73
CA SER A 48 3.18 -7.45 6.91
C SER A 48 2.27 -6.88 8.00
N VAL A 49 1.10 -6.34 7.65
CA VAL A 49 0.12 -5.83 8.61
C VAL A 49 -0.30 -6.93 9.58
N GLN A 50 -0.58 -8.12 9.09
CA GLN A 50 -0.97 -9.24 9.97
C GLN A 50 0.14 -9.59 10.95
N ILE A 51 1.38 -9.50 10.52
CA ILE A 51 2.56 -9.75 11.36
C ILE A 51 2.71 -8.64 12.40
N LEU A 52 2.53 -7.38 12.01
CA LEU A 52 2.52 -6.26 12.95
C LEU A 52 1.45 -6.43 14.03
N LYS A 53 0.25 -6.85 13.64
CA LYS A 53 -0.86 -7.12 14.58
C LYS A 53 -0.54 -8.26 15.53
N ASN A 54 0.25 -9.23 15.12
CA ASN A 54 0.68 -10.36 15.94
C ASN A 54 1.91 -10.03 16.79
N THR A 55 2.57 -8.90 16.54
CA THR A 55 3.78 -8.46 17.24
C THR A 55 3.51 -7.39 18.27
N PHE A 56 2.62 -6.45 17.96
CA PHE A 56 2.32 -5.27 18.78
C PHE A 56 0.86 -5.23 19.21
N ALA A 57 0.65 -4.81 20.46
CA ALA A 57 -0.68 -4.64 21.04
C ALA A 57 -1.19 -3.21 20.79
N ASP A 58 -2.51 -3.05 20.84
CA ASP A 58 -3.20 -1.76 20.86
C ASP A 58 -2.93 -0.88 19.62
N ILE A 59 -2.71 -1.49 18.46
CA ILE A 59 -2.56 -0.76 17.20
C ILE A 59 -3.93 -0.20 16.79
N ALA A 60 -3.97 1.07 16.38
CA ALA A 60 -5.14 1.70 15.80
C ALA A 60 -4.98 1.95 14.30
N GLU A 61 -3.78 2.35 13.87
CA GLU A 61 -3.50 2.71 12.50
C GLU A 61 -2.05 2.40 12.13
N VAL A 62 -1.84 1.94 10.91
CA VAL A 62 -0.50 1.79 10.31
C VAL A 62 -0.48 2.52 8.98
N LYS A 63 0.43 3.46 8.84
CA LYS A 63 0.67 4.17 7.59
C LYS A 63 2.03 3.78 7.03
N PHE A 64 2.03 3.21 5.83
CA PHE A 64 3.26 2.89 5.13
C PHE A 64 3.79 4.15 4.44
N GLU A 65 4.90 4.67 4.95
CA GLU A 65 5.53 5.87 4.42
C GLU A 65 6.42 5.55 3.21
N ARG A 66 7.12 4.42 3.27
CA ARG A 66 8.02 3.98 2.23
C ARG A 66 8.22 2.47 2.29
N SER A 67 8.30 1.85 1.13
CA SER A 67 8.61 0.42 1.01
C SER A 67 9.62 0.21 -0.12
N ALA A 68 10.61 -0.63 0.11
CA ALA A 68 11.64 -0.92 -0.87
C ALA A 68 12.05 -2.39 -0.80
N LYS A 69 12.30 -2.98 -1.97
CA LYS A 69 12.82 -4.34 -2.07
C LYS A 69 14.34 -4.30 -2.22
N ASN A 70 15.03 -5.16 -1.49
CA ASN A 70 16.44 -5.42 -1.69
C ASN A 70 16.59 -6.59 -2.65
N ASP A 71 17.01 -6.32 -3.90
CA ASP A 71 17.11 -7.33 -4.93
C ASP A 71 18.21 -8.37 -4.66
N MET A 72 19.19 -8.03 -3.82
CA MET A 72 20.28 -8.95 -3.47
C MET A 72 19.87 -10.01 -2.44
N THR A 73 19.08 -9.63 -1.46
CA THR A 73 18.64 -10.51 -0.37
C THR A 73 17.22 -11.00 -0.52
N GLY A 74 16.43 -10.36 -1.39
CA GLY A 74 14.99 -10.64 -1.53
C GLY A 74 14.15 -10.10 -0.38
N SER A 75 14.75 -9.39 0.57
CA SER A 75 14.03 -8.79 1.68
C SER A 75 13.39 -7.46 1.30
N TYR A 76 12.40 -7.05 2.09
CA TYR A 76 11.75 -5.75 1.96
C TYR A 76 12.07 -4.90 3.19
N GLY A 77 12.40 -3.63 2.95
CA GLY A 77 12.49 -2.63 4.00
C GLY A 77 11.20 -1.83 4.02
N LEU A 78 10.51 -1.84 5.14
CA LEU A 78 9.22 -1.17 5.30
C LEU A 78 9.35 -0.08 6.36
N PHE A 79 8.97 1.15 6.00
CA PHE A 79 8.99 2.31 6.88
C PHE A 79 7.56 2.70 7.17
N VAL A 80 7.18 2.69 8.43
CA VAL A 80 5.80 2.91 8.86
C VAL A 80 5.69 3.93 9.96
N THR A 81 4.55 4.61 10.01
CA THR A 81 4.09 5.36 11.18
C THR A 81 2.94 4.55 11.79
N MET A 82 3.16 4.03 12.98
CA MET A 82 2.17 3.23 13.70
C MET A 82 1.56 4.07 14.82
N LYS A 83 0.23 4.09 14.87
CA LYS A 83 -0.52 4.82 15.90
C LYS A 83 -1.23 3.81 16.81
N ASN A 84 -1.19 4.04 18.11
CA ASN A 84 -1.91 3.22 19.07
C ASN A 84 -3.32 3.77 19.34
N THR A 85 -4.10 3.01 20.12
CA THR A 85 -5.47 3.40 20.49
C THR A 85 -5.54 4.64 21.38
N LYS A 86 -4.44 5.05 21.99
CA LYS A 86 -4.34 6.26 22.79
C LYS A 86 -3.98 7.52 21.99
N GLY A 87 -3.79 7.36 20.67
CA GLY A 87 -3.45 8.48 19.79
C GLY A 87 -1.95 8.80 19.74
N GLN A 88 -1.12 8.02 20.37
CA GLN A 88 0.34 8.14 20.28
C GLN A 88 0.83 7.47 19.00
N SER A 89 1.88 8.01 18.39
CA SER A 89 2.45 7.47 17.15
C SER A 89 3.95 7.30 17.25
N VAL A 90 4.48 6.37 16.43
CA VAL A 90 5.90 6.12 16.30
C VAL A 90 6.23 5.85 14.84
N TYR A 91 7.35 6.40 14.38
CA TYR A 91 7.91 6.11 13.06
C TYR A 91 9.07 5.15 13.24
N PHE A 92 9.02 4.02 12.57
CA PHE A 92 10.09 3.01 12.61
C PHE A 92 10.15 2.21 11.31
N SER A 93 11.19 1.42 11.18
CA SER A 93 11.36 0.53 10.04
C SER A 93 11.58 -0.91 10.50
N TYR A 94 11.23 -1.84 9.63
CA TYR A 94 11.46 -3.26 9.87
C TYR A 94 11.79 -3.97 8.55
N GLY A 95 12.51 -5.08 8.67
CA GLY A 95 12.77 -5.97 7.56
C GLY A 95 11.69 -7.03 7.44
N PHE A 96 11.40 -7.46 6.22
CA PHE A 96 10.36 -8.45 5.95
C PHE A 96 10.75 -9.35 4.79
N TRP A 97 10.50 -10.63 4.92
CA TRP A 97 10.63 -11.63 3.85
C TRP A 97 9.28 -12.28 3.61
N LYS A 98 8.86 -12.39 2.36
CA LYS A 98 7.59 -13.02 1.98
C LYS A 98 7.44 -14.45 2.49
N GLU A 99 8.53 -15.18 2.50
CA GLU A 99 8.59 -16.60 2.87
C GLU A 99 8.55 -16.82 4.37
N ASN A 100 8.87 -15.80 5.14
CA ASN A 100 8.88 -15.85 6.60
C ASN A 100 7.70 -15.04 7.13
N ASP A 101 6.83 -15.67 7.90
CA ASP A 101 5.72 -14.98 8.57
C ASP A 101 6.21 -14.28 9.84
N ASP A 102 7.37 -13.64 9.76
CA ASP A 102 8.01 -13.01 10.90
C ASP A 102 8.55 -11.63 10.54
N ILE A 103 8.45 -10.72 11.49
CA ILE A 103 9.05 -9.41 11.37
C ILE A 103 10.55 -9.56 11.63
N GLY A 104 11.38 -9.00 10.75
CA GLY A 104 12.80 -8.97 10.97
C GLY A 104 13.17 -7.93 12.03
N ASP A 105 14.44 -7.53 12.04
CA ASP A 105 14.90 -6.50 12.96
C ASP A 105 14.08 -5.21 12.78
N TYR A 106 13.62 -4.64 13.86
CA TYR A 106 12.93 -3.37 13.87
C TYR A 106 13.54 -2.42 14.90
N GLY A 107 13.52 -1.12 14.57
CA GLY A 107 13.99 -0.10 15.49
C GLY A 107 12.98 0.14 16.60
N LEU A 108 13.42 0.00 17.84
CA LEU A 108 12.58 0.34 18.99
C LEU A 108 12.76 1.83 19.32
N GLU A 109 11.77 2.63 18.94
CA GLU A 109 11.78 4.09 19.11
C GLU A 109 10.88 4.55 20.26
N ASN A 110 9.78 3.85 20.51
CA ASN A 110 8.82 4.20 21.56
C ASN A 110 8.13 2.94 22.07
N GLU A 111 8.50 2.50 23.25
CA GLU A 111 7.97 1.29 23.88
C GLU A 111 6.47 1.39 24.23
N GLU A 112 5.94 2.59 24.41
CA GLU A 112 4.51 2.78 24.69
C GLU A 112 3.64 2.46 23.48
N VAL A 113 4.14 2.74 22.28
CA VAL A 113 3.45 2.45 21.02
C VAL A 113 3.83 1.07 20.49
N GLN A 114 5.14 0.75 20.55
CA GLN A 114 5.67 -0.55 20.13
C GLN A 114 5.59 -1.58 21.27
N LYS A 115 4.44 -1.67 21.87
CA LYS A 115 4.18 -2.59 22.99
C LYS A 115 4.00 -4.01 22.48
N VAL A 116 4.81 -4.94 22.94
CA VAL A 116 4.73 -6.34 22.56
C VAL A 116 3.39 -6.93 22.97
N GLY A 117 2.72 -7.58 22.03
CA GLY A 117 1.42 -8.18 22.24
C GLY A 117 0.70 -8.46 20.92
N ILE A 118 -0.59 -8.63 20.98
CA ILE A 118 -1.42 -8.95 19.82
C ILE A 118 -2.55 -7.94 19.71
N THR A 119 -2.79 -7.45 18.49
CA THR A 119 -3.94 -6.62 18.16
C THR A 119 -4.97 -7.48 17.44
N ASN A 120 -6.10 -7.77 18.09
CA ASN A 120 -7.17 -8.60 17.54
C ASN A 120 -8.22 -7.78 16.77
N GLU A 121 -8.32 -6.49 17.05
CA GLU A 121 -9.30 -5.61 16.43
C GLU A 121 -8.87 -5.19 15.03
N LYS A 122 -9.84 -4.76 14.22
CA LYS A 122 -9.55 -4.20 12.89
C LYS A 122 -8.88 -2.85 13.04
N ILE A 123 -7.88 -2.61 12.20
CA ILE A 123 -7.11 -1.36 12.22
C ILE A 123 -7.17 -0.69 10.85
N LYS A 124 -6.91 0.60 10.82
CA LYS A 124 -6.82 1.38 9.59
C LYS A 124 -5.43 1.25 9.00
N ILE A 125 -5.37 0.92 7.72
CA ILE A 125 -4.12 0.83 6.97
C ILE A 125 -4.12 1.88 5.87
N ILE A 126 -3.02 2.61 5.77
CA ILE A 126 -2.77 3.54 4.66
C ILE A 126 -1.53 3.03 3.94
N TYR A 127 -1.69 2.60 2.69
CA TYR A 127 -0.60 2.07 1.88
C TYR A 127 0.26 3.19 1.27
N THR A 128 1.44 2.83 0.78
CA THR A 128 2.36 3.79 0.15
C THR A 128 1.77 4.52 -1.04
N ASN A 129 0.81 3.91 -1.73
CA ASN A 129 0.11 4.54 -2.87
C ASN A 129 -1.06 5.46 -2.44
N GLY A 130 -1.31 5.60 -1.13
CA GLY A 130 -2.39 6.40 -0.59
C GLY A 130 -3.73 5.68 -0.43
N GLU A 131 -3.84 4.44 -0.90
CA GLU A 131 -5.05 3.65 -0.69
C GLU A 131 -5.22 3.29 0.80
N GLU A 132 -6.47 3.18 1.24
CA GLU A 132 -6.81 2.86 2.62
C GLU A 132 -7.60 1.56 2.69
N GLU A 133 -7.39 0.81 3.76
CA GLU A 133 -8.10 -0.44 4.02
C GLU A 133 -8.28 -0.63 5.53
N ILE A 134 -9.31 -1.36 5.91
CA ILE A 134 -9.54 -1.76 7.30
C ILE A 134 -9.27 -3.27 7.39
N LEU A 135 -8.29 -3.62 8.17
CA LEU A 135 -7.89 -5.02 8.33
C LEU A 135 -7.92 -5.49 9.79
#